data_87d9f28daa0a60ee44436a8849db2f15
#
_entry.id   87d9f28daa0a60ee44436a8849db2f15
#
_cell.length_a   1.000
_cell.length_b   1.000
_cell.length_c   1.000
_cell.angle_alpha   90.00
_cell.angle_beta   90.00
_cell.angle_gamma   90.00
#
_symmetry.space_group_name_H-M   'P 1'
#
loop_
_entity.id
_entity.type
_entity.pdbx_description
1 polymer ?
#
loop_
_entity_poly.entity_id
_entity_poly.type
_entity_poly.pdbx_seq_one_letter_code
_entity_poly.pdbx_strand_id
1 'polypeptide(L)'
;MQVFLIRHPPPQIDAGVCYGRLDIDCADPEPYAAALRRHLPPGTVVISSPLRRARRLAVALSPAAHIDPRLREIDFGAWEGCRWDAIARPEIDAWASDVLGFIPPGGESVAMLHARAVDFAAELGTTAHAHVALVSHAGVLRALTGHWRGLAAHEWTQLTFAYGEHVTIDLSRPDTPR
;
A
#
# COMPACT_ATOMS: atom_id res chain seq x y z
N MET A 1 -9.75 2.10 -17.27
CA MET A 1 -8.37 1.84 -16.77
C MET A 1 -8.41 0.64 -15.87
N GLN A 2 -7.52 -0.33 -16.07
CA GLN A 2 -7.37 -1.47 -15.18
C GLN A 2 -6.16 -1.26 -14.27
N VAL A 3 -6.36 -1.35 -12.95
CA VAL A 3 -5.32 -1.13 -11.94
C VAL A 3 -5.02 -2.43 -11.20
N PHE A 4 -3.74 -2.82 -11.18
CA PHE A 4 -3.22 -3.97 -10.46
C PHE A 4 -2.58 -3.48 -9.16
N LEU A 5 -3.24 -3.72 -8.03
CA LEU A 5 -2.77 -3.36 -6.70
C LEU A 5 -1.87 -4.47 -6.17
N ILE A 6 -0.58 -4.22 -6.08
CA ILE A 6 0.45 -5.22 -5.75
C ILE A 6 1.07 -4.88 -4.40
N ARG A 7 1.01 -5.81 -3.45
CA ARG A 7 1.76 -5.67 -2.20
C ARG A 7 3.21 -6.15 -2.40
N HIS A 8 4.16 -5.41 -1.82
CA HIS A 8 5.58 -5.79 -1.83
C HIS A 8 5.81 -7.22 -1.29
N PRO A 9 6.95 -7.89 -1.62
CA PRO A 9 7.34 -9.18 -1.04
C PRO A 9 7.51 -9.13 0.49
N PRO A 10 7.58 -10.28 1.19
CA PRO A 10 7.81 -10.31 2.63
C PRO A 10 9.01 -9.44 3.04
N PRO A 11 8.86 -8.54 4.03
CA PRO A 11 9.95 -7.69 4.50
C PRO A 11 10.94 -8.50 5.33
N GLN A 12 12.20 -8.07 5.34
CA GLN A 12 13.27 -8.65 6.17
C GLN A 12 13.27 -7.94 7.53
N ILE A 13 12.33 -8.31 8.39
CA ILE A 13 12.17 -7.77 9.74
C ILE A 13 11.58 -8.85 10.64
N ASP A 14 11.89 -8.79 11.93
CA ASP A 14 11.38 -9.75 12.91
C ASP A 14 9.86 -9.63 13.08
N ALA A 15 9.22 -10.77 13.31
CA ALA A 15 7.79 -10.79 13.60
C ALA A 15 7.48 -9.99 14.87
N GLY A 16 6.38 -9.24 14.85
CA GLY A 16 5.93 -8.44 15.98
C GLY A 16 6.62 -7.07 16.10
N VAL A 17 7.49 -6.68 15.17
CA VAL A 17 8.05 -5.34 15.10
C VAL A 17 7.12 -4.42 14.30
N CYS A 18 6.85 -3.23 14.84
CA CYS A 18 6.11 -2.18 14.14
C CYS A 18 6.98 -1.59 13.04
N TYR A 19 6.45 -1.54 11.82
CA TYR A 19 7.09 -0.86 10.70
C TYR A 19 6.02 -0.29 9.74
N GLY A 20 6.28 0.87 9.25
CA GLY A 20 5.49 1.52 8.22
C GLY A 20 6.43 2.20 7.24
N ARG A 21 6.95 3.37 7.57
CA ARG A 21 7.95 4.12 6.77
C ARG A 21 9.37 3.64 6.94
N LEU A 22 9.68 2.84 7.94
CA LEU A 22 11.01 2.26 8.10
C LEU A 22 11.44 1.58 6.79
N ASP A 23 12.60 2.00 6.24
CA ASP A 23 13.05 1.56 4.92
C ASP A 23 13.83 0.24 4.99
N ILE A 24 13.11 -0.82 5.25
CA ILE A 24 13.61 -2.20 5.33
C ILE A 24 13.62 -2.88 3.97
N ASP A 25 14.49 -3.86 3.82
CA ASP A 25 14.59 -4.69 2.63
C ASP A 25 13.49 -5.77 2.61
N CYS A 26 13.44 -6.55 1.54
CA CYS A 26 12.48 -7.64 1.36
C CYS A 26 13.17 -8.91 0.86
N ALA A 27 12.43 -10.01 0.84
CA ALA A 27 12.81 -11.23 0.14
C ALA A 27 13.15 -10.92 -1.32
N ASP A 28 13.90 -11.82 -1.98
CA ASP A 28 14.23 -11.67 -3.40
C ASP A 28 12.98 -11.36 -4.22
N PRO A 29 12.91 -10.21 -4.92
CA PRO A 29 11.73 -9.81 -5.66
C PRO A 29 11.52 -10.59 -6.97
N GLU A 30 12.55 -11.22 -7.54
CA GLU A 30 12.47 -11.81 -8.87
C GLU A 30 11.46 -12.95 -9.01
N PRO A 31 11.32 -13.89 -8.07
CA PRO A 31 10.27 -14.92 -8.16
C PRO A 31 8.85 -14.31 -8.18
N TYR A 32 8.62 -13.25 -7.40
CA TYR A 32 7.34 -12.53 -7.37
C TYR A 32 7.11 -11.77 -8.68
N ALA A 33 8.13 -11.08 -9.18
CA ALA A 33 8.04 -10.38 -10.46
C ALA A 33 7.75 -11.33 -11.62
N ALA A 34 8.41 -12.50 -11.66
CA ALA A 34 8.17 -13.51 -12.68
C ALA A 34 6.73 -14.05 -12.65
N ALA A 35 6.16 -14.26 -11.46
CA ALA A 35 4.77 -14.67 -11.31
C ALA A 35 3.80 -13.56 -11.76
N LEU A 36 4.03 -12.32 -11.33
CA LEU A 36 3.18 -11.17 -11.62
C LEU A 36 3.16 -10.79 -13.11
N ARG A 37 4.31 -10.87 -13.82
CA ARG A 37 4.40 -10.56 -15.26
C ARG A 37 3.41 -11.37 -16.11
N ARG A 38 3.00 -12.55 -15.67
CA ARG A 38 2.02 -13.40 -16.39
C ARG A 38 0.59 -12.82 -16.34
N HIS A 39 0.33 -11.93 -15.39
CA HIS A 39 -0.98 -11.31 -15.18
C HIS A 39 -1.04 -9.86 -15.68
N LEU A 40 0.12 -9.24 -15.92
CA LEU A 40 0.19 -7.84 -16.36
C LEU A 40 0.16 -7.77 -17.90
N PRO A 41 -0.82 -7.06 -18.50
CA PRO A 41 -0.86 -6.84 -19.95
C PRO A 41 0.41 -6.13 -20.45
N PRO A 42 0.80 -6.35 -21.72
CA PRO A 42 1.86 -5.57 -22.35
C PRO A 42 1.57 -4.06 -22.28
N GLY A 43 2.60 -3.26 -22.01
CA GLY A 43 2.47 -1.81 -21.89
C GLY A 43 1.90 -1.34 -20.54
N THR A 44 1.77 -2.21 -19.54
CA THR A 44 1.39 -1.82 -18.18
C THR A 44 2.42 -0.84 -17.60
N VAL A 45 1.96 0.33 -17.18
CA VAL A 45 2.79 1.33 -16.48
C VAL A 45 2.95 0.90 -15.02
N VAL A 46 4.20 0.85 -14.53
CA VAL A 46 4.48 0.49 -13.14
C VAL A 46 4.76 1.75 -12.32
N ILE A 47 4.01 1.94 -11.24
CA ILE A 47 4.20 3.04 -10.28
C ILE A 47 4.40 2.43 -8.88
N SER A 48 5.35 2.95 -8.12
CA SER A 48 5.75 2.35 -6.86
C SER A 48 5.94 3.35 -5.73
N SER A 49 5.71 2.87 -4.52
CA SER A 49 6.27 3.47 -3.32
C SER A 49 7.79 3.60 -3.41
N PRO A 50 8.41 4.67 -2.88
CA PRO A 50 9.85 4.81 -2.80
C PRO A 50 10.53 3.84 -1.83
N LEU A 51 9.80 3.21 -0.90
CA LEU A 51 10.36 2.29 0.10
C LEU A 51 10.96 1.04 -0.58
N ARG A 52 12.16 0.65 -0.15
CA ARG A 52 13.00 -0.38 -0.81
C ARG A 52 12.25 -1.66 -1.12
N ARG A 53 11.46 -2.18 -0.17
CA ARG A 53 10.70 -3.42 -0.33
C ARG A 53 9.67 -3.38 -1.48
N ALA A 54 9.08 -2.21 -1.76
CA ALA A 54 8.18 -2.02 -2.90
C ALA A 54 8.97 -1.69 -4.18
N ARG A 55 9.92 -0.76 -4.09
CA ARG A 55 10.72 -0.32 -5.23
C ARG A 55 11.51 -1.45 -5.88
N ARG A 56 12.09 -2.38 -5.10
CA ARG A 56 12.81 -3.54 -5.65
C ARG A 56 11.92 -4.41 -6.53
N LEU A 57 10.69 -4.69 -6.09
CA LEU A 57 9.72 -5.43 -6.91
C LEU A 57 9.31 -4.65 -8.15
N ALA A 58 9.05 -3.35 -8.01
CA ALA A 58 8.67 -2.51 -9.13
C ALA A 58 9.75 -2.45 -10.23
N VAL A 59 11.02 -2.28 -9.84
CA VAL A 59 12.16 -2.29 -10.77
C VAL A 59 12.33 -3.66 -11.42
N ALA A 60 12.11 -4.75 -10.68
CA ALA A 60 12.11 -6.10 -11.26
C ALA A 60 10.97 -6.27 -12.27
N LEU A 61 9.79 -5.69 -12.05
CA LEU A 61 8.67 -5.71 -13.02
C LEU A 61 8.97 -4.85 -14.25
N SER A 62 9.49 -3.64 -14.05
CA SER A 62 9.83 -2.68 -15.11
C SER A 62 10.98 -1.78 -14.66
N PRO A 63 12.12 -1.75 -15.40
CA PRO A 63 13.21 -0.81 -15.12
C PRO A 63 12.78 0.67 -15.22
N ALA A 64 11.70 0.96 -15.95
CA ALA A 64 11.11 2.29 -16.10
C ALA A 64 10.01 2.60 -15.07
N ALA A 65 9.98 1.89 -13.93
CA ALA A 65 8.99 2.11 -12.88
C ALA A 65 9.07 3.55 -12.32
N HIS A 66 7.93 4.24 -12.27
CA HIS A 66 7.80 5.57 -11.68
C HIS A 66 7.70 5.45 -10.16
N ILE A 67 8.23 6.45 -9.45
CA ILE A 67 8.18 6.49 -7.99
C ILE A 67 7.28 7.64 -7.54
N ASP A 68 6.29 7.32 -6.69
CA ASP A 68 5.41 8.32 -6.10
C ASP A 68 5.46 8.25 -4.56
N PRO A 69 5.84 9.34 -3.88
CA PRO A 69 5.94 9.36 -2.42
C PRO A 69 4.59 9.19 -1.70
N ARG A 70 3.46 9.46 -2.36
CA ARG A 70 2.12 9.26 -1.80
C ARG A 70 1.78 7.77 -1.60
N LEU A 71 2.53 6.87 -2.24
CA LEU A 71 2.37 5.42 -2.10
C LEU A 71 3.20 4.82 -0.94
N ARG A 72 3.87 5.62 -0.10
CA ARG A 72 4.53 5.14 1.13
C ARG A 72 3.52 4.54 2.09
N GLU A 73 3.96 3.57 2.90
CA GLU A 73 3.13 3.05 4.00
C GLU A 73 2.91 4.13 5.07
N ILE A 74 1.99 3.87 5.98
CA ILE A 74 1.72 4.72 7.14
C ILE A 74 3.01 5.00 7.91
N ASP A 75 3.13 6.23 8.43
CA ASP A 75 4.20 6.60 9.34
C ASP A 75 3.78 6.31 10.77
N PHE A 76 4.40 5.32 11.40
CA PHE A 76 4.14 5.03 12.80
C PHE A 76 5.02 5.86 13.75
N GLY A 77 5.84 6.80 13.22
CA GLY A 77 6.64 7.71 14.02
C GLY A 77 7.53 7.01 15.02
N ALA A 78 7.42 7.39 16.31
CA ALA A 78 8.25 6.82 17.38
C ALA A 78 8.03 5.32 17.62
N TRP A 79 6.98 4.71 17.10
CA TRP A 79 6.73 3.28 17.20
C TRP A 79 7.54 2.45 16.19
N GLU A 80 8.07 3.08 15.13
CA GLU A 80 8.85 2.40 14.09
C GLU A 80 10.06 1.68 14.68
N GLY A 81 10.19 0.39 14.40
CA GLY A 81 11.27 -0.46 14.92
C GLY A 81 11.05 -0.99 16.33
N CYS A 82 10.02 -0.53 17.05
CA CYS A 82 9.65 -1.08 18.34
C CYS A 82 8.84 -2.38 18.15
N ARG A 83 8.92 -3.27 19.12
CA ARG A 83 7.97 -4.38 19.19
C ARG A 83 6.58 -3.86 19.59
N TRP A 84 5.53 -4.40 18.99
CA TRP A 84 4.16 -4.01 19.35
C TRP A 84 3.84 -4.22 20.83
N ASP A 85 4.40 -5.27 21.44
CA ASP A 85 4.25 -5.58 22.86
C ASP A 85 5.09 -4.68 23.81
N ALA A 86 6.01 -3.90 23.25
CA ALA A 86 6.83 -2.92 23.98
C ALA A 86 6.27 -1.48 23.90
N ILE A 87 5.27 -1.22 23.05
CA ILE A 87 4.60 0.08 23.00
C ILE A 87 3.69 0.23 24.23
N ALA A 88 3.70 1.41 24.85
CA ALA A 88 2.95 1.66 26.06
C ALA A 88 1.45 1.33 25.89
N ARG A 89 0.89 0.53 26.79
CA ARG A 89 -0.49 0.06 26.70
C ARG A 89 -1.52 1.20 26.52
N PRO A 90 -1.41 2.35 27.21
CA PRO A 90 -2.32 3.48 27.00
C PRO A 90 -2.28 4.04 25.58
N GLU A 91 -1.13 4.01 24.90
CA GLU A 91 -1.02 4.47 23.51
C GLU A 91 -1.72 3.50 22.54
N ILE A 92 -1.53 2.19 22.76
CA ILE A 92 -2.24 1.16 21.99
C ILE A 92 -3.76 1.23 22.18
N ASP A 93 -4.22 1.45 23.43
CA ASP A 93 -5.64 1.58 23.74
C ASP A 93 -6.23 2.85 23.11
N ALA A 94 -5.49 3.96 23.11
CA ALA A 94 -5.88 5.19 22.43
C ALA A 94 -5.99 4.99 20.90
N TRP A 95 -5.01 4.33 20.29
CA TRP A 95 -5.06 3.97 18.87
C TRP A 95 -6.24 3.03 18.55
N ALA A 96 -6.48 2.02 19.36
CA ALA A 96 -7.59 1.09 19.16
C ALA A 96 -8.97 1.76 19.28
N SER A 97 -9.10 2.82 20.09
CA SER A 97 -10.33 3.57 20.25
C SER A 97 -10.62 4.54 19.10
N ASP A 98 -9.57 5.00 18.38
CA ASP A 98 -9.69 5.89 17.22
C ASP A 98 -8.68 5.50 16.14
N VAL A 99 -8.90 4.37 15.48
CA VAL A 99 -7.98 3.83 14.45
C VAL A 99 -7.76 4.80 13.29
N LEU A 100 -8.75 5.64 12.96
CA LEU A 100 -8.64 6.54 11.82
C LEU A 100 -7.94 7.86 12.16
N GLY A 101 -8.24 8.43 13.32
CA GLY A 101 -7.78 9.77 13.67
C GLY A 101 -6.53 9.79 14.56
N PHE A 102 -6.25 8.72 15.30
CA PHE A 102 -5.08 8.67 16.17
C PHE A 102 -3.78 8.83 15.38
N ILE A 103 -2.89 9.69 15.89
CA ILE A 103 -1.57 9.94 15.31
C ILE A 103 -0.50 9.40 16.28
N PRO A 104 0.25 8.36 15.90
CA PRO A 104 1.42 7.95 16.68
C PRO A 104 2.40 9.12 16.84
N PRO A 105 3.13 9.22 17.95
CA PRO A 105 4.04 10.33 18.19
C PRO A 105 5.04 10.55 17.04
N GLY A 106 4.94 11.70 16.36
CA GLY A 106 5.76 12.03 15.20
C GLY A 106 5.38 11.30 13.89
N GLY A 107 4.26 10.58 13.88
CA GLY A 107 3.77 9.82 12.71
C GLY A 107 2.61 10.49 11.97
N GLU A 108 1.81 9.66 11.27
CA GLU A 108 0.58 10.06 10.58
C GLU A 108 -0.60 9.19 11.01
N SER A 109 -1.83 9.72 10.92
CA SER A 109 -3.04 8.94 11.12
C SER A 109 -3.41 8.14 9.86
N VAL A 110 -4.29 7.15 10.03
CA VAL A 110 -4.86 6.42 8.88
C VAL A 110 -5.67 7.35 7.97
N ALA A 111 -6.32 8.38 8.52
CA ALA A 111 -7.03 9.40 7.73
C ALA A 111 -6.07 10.24 6.86
N MET A 112 -4.87 10.59 7.37
CA MET A 112 -3.85 11.29 6.60
C MET A 112 -3.30 10.41 5.47
N LEU A 113 -3.02 9.13 5.75
CA LEU A 113 -2.66 8.16 4.71
C LEU A 113 -3.74 8.06 3.65
N HIS A 114 -5.01 7.94 4.05
CA HIS A 114 -6.14 7.88 3.12
C HIS A 114 -6.21 9.12 2.24
N ALA A 115 -6.08 10.32 2.81
CA ALA A 115 -6.13 11.57 2.05
C ALA A 115 -5.08 11.61 0.93
N ARG A 116 -3.78 11.30 1.25
CA ARG A 116 -2.73 11.29 0.21
C ARG A 116 -2.90 10.19 -0.83
N ALA A 117 -3.50 9.05 -0.45
CA ALA A 117 -3.82 7.99 -1.40
C ALA A 117 -4.95 8.41 -2.36
N VAL A 118 -5.96 9.14 -1.87
CA VAL A 118 -7.04 9.71 -2.68
C VAL A 118 -6.51 10.79 -3.63
N ASP A 119 -5.60 11.66 -3.18
CA ASP A 119 -4.94 12.65 -4.04
C ASP A 119 -4.18 11.98 -5.19
N PHE A 120 -3.47 10.88 -4.88
CA PHE A 120 -2.82 10.07 -5.90
C PHE A 120 -3.84 9.45 -6.88
N ALA A 121 -4.94 8.89 -6.37
CA ALA A 121 -5.99 8.28 -7.19
C ALA A 121 -6.66 9.29 -8.13
N ALA A 122 -6.89 10.52 -7.67
CA ALA A 122 -7.47 11.60 -8.46
C ALA A 122 -6.55 11.97 -9.64
N GLU A 123 -5.25 12.13 -9.40
CA GLU A 123 -4.27 12.41 -10.46
C GLU A 123 -4.15 11.24 -11.44
N LEU A 124 -4.07 10.00 -10.94
CA LEU A 124 -4.03 8.81 -11.78
C LEU A 124 -5.24 8.75 -12.71
N GLY A 125 -6.42 9.13 -12.23
CA GLY A 125 -7.67 9.16 -13.01
C GLY A 125 -7.64 10.13 -14.20
N THR A 126 -6.73 11.12 -14.20
CA THR A 126 -6.57 12.05 -15.34
C THR A 126 -5.64 11.53 -16.44
N THR A 127 -4.94 10.43 -16.19
CA THR A 127 -4.01 9.83 -17.17
C THR A 127 -4.72 8.97 -18.20
N ALA A 128 -4.11 8.83 -19.39
CA ALA A 128 -4.63 7.99 -20.47
C ALA A 128 -4.14 6.53 -20.43
N HIS A 129 -3.63 6.07 -19.27
CA HIS A 129 -3.11 4.71 -19.14
C HIS A 129 -4.24 3.67 -19.19
N ALA A 130 -4.07 2.64 -20.04
CA ALA A 130 -5.03 1.53 -20.09
C ALA A 130 -4.83 0.56 -18.89
N HIS A 131 -3.56 0.31 -18.53
CA HIS A 131 -3.16 -0.63 -17.48
C HIS A 131 -2.09 -0.01 -16.59
N VAL A 132 -2.28 -0.09 -15.27
CA VAL A 132 -1.34 0.44 -14.27
C VAL A 132 -1.12 -0.61 -13.17
N ALA A 133 0.14 -0.89 -12.83
CA ALA A 133 0.52 -1.71 -11.70
C ALA A 133 1.05 -0.80 -10.57
N LEU A 134 0.38 -0.81 -9.42
CA LEU A 134 0.75 -0.04 -8.23
C LEU A 134 1.44 -0.96 -7.23
N VAL A 135 2.75 -0.81 -7.06
CA VAL A 135 3.52 -1.60 -6.08
C VAL A 135 3.65 -0.82 -4.78
N SER A 136 2.97 -1.27 -3.75
CA SER A 136 2.86 -0.52 -2.51
C SER A 136 2.69 -1.45 -1.28
N HIS A 137 1.98 -1.00 -0.26
CA HIS A 137 1.86 -1.56 1.08
C HIS A 137 0.39 -1.75 1.45
N ALA A 138 0.14 -2.59 2.44
CA ALA A 138 -1.22 -2.97 2.80
C ALA A 138 -2.13 -1.77 3.15
N GLY A 139 -1.63 -0.79 3.92
CA GLY A 139 -2.41 0.39 4.31
C GLY A 139 -2.85 1.22 3.11
N VAL A 140 -1.92 1.52 2.20
CA VAL A 140 -2.22 2.29 0.96
C VAL A 140 -3.16 1.52 0.04
N LEU A 141 -2.93 0.21 -0.15
CA LEU A 141 -3.79 -0.61 -1.03
C LEU A 141 -5.22 -0.72 -0.49
N ARG A 142 -5.38 -0.80 0.84
CA ARG A 142 -6.68 -0.72 1.51
C ARG A 142 -7.38 0.61 1.22
N ALA A 143 -6.68 1.73 1.43
CA ALA A 143 -7.22 3.07 1.22
C ALA A 143 -7.65 3.29 -0.23
N LEU A 144 -6.81 2.92 -1.21
CA LEU A 144 -7.14 3.01 -2.63
C LEU A 144 -8.33 2.13 -3.01
N THR A 145 -8.39 0.88 -2.50
CA THR A 145 -9.51 -0.01 -2.75
C THR A 145 -10.80 0.54 -2.15
N GLY A 146 -10.73 1.05 -0.92
CA GLY A 146 -11.86 1.68 -0.26
C GLY A 146 -12.41 2.86 -1.04
N HIS A 147 -11.51 3.75 -1.50
CA HIS A 147 -11.87 4.91 -2.32
C HIS A 147 -12.56 4.50 -3.64
N TRP A 148 -11.94 3.62 -4.41
CA TRP A 148 -12.48 3.24 -5.73
C TRP A 148 -13.75 2.39 -5.67
N ARG A 149 -13.98 1.67 -4.58
CA ARG A 149 -15.19 0.87 -4.37
C ARG A 149 -16.26 1.55 -3.54
N GLY A 150 -16.01 2.78 -3.05
CA GLY A 150 -16.92 3.50 -2.18
C GLY A 150 -17.20 2.83 -0.83
N LEU A 151 -16.22 2.08 -0.29
CA LEU A 151 -16.37 1.33 0.95
C LEU A 151 -16.29 2.26 2.16
N ALA A 152 -17.09 1.95 3.19
CA ALA A 152 -16.97 2.61 4.47
C ALA A 152 -15.64 2.28 5.18
N ALA A 153 -15.22 3.13 6.13
CA ALA A 153 -13.93 2.98 6.80
C ALA A 153 -13.76 1.62 7.49
N HIS A 154 -14.80 1.13 8.17
CA HIS A 154 -14.77 -0.17 8.84
C HIS A 154 -14.66 -1.36 7.89
N GLU A 155 -15.02 -1.19 6.62
CA GLU A 155 -14.92 -2.24 5.60
C GLU A 155 -13.51 -2.27 4.98
N TRP A 156 -13.03 -1.11 4.45
CA TRP A 156 -11.75 -1.10 3.74
C TRP A 156 -10.53 -1.32 4.67
N THR A 157 -10.62 -0.92 5.95
CA THR A 157 -9.53 -1.18 6.92
C THR A 157 -9.33 -2.68 7.20
N GLN A 158 -10.32 -3.51 6.94
CA GLN A 158 -10.26 -4.97 7.13
C GLN A 158 -9.81 -5.74 5.89
N LEU A 159 -9.67 -5.08 4.73
CA LEU A 159 -9.21 -5.74 3.51
C LEU A 159 -7.83 -6.37 3.71
N THR A 160 -7.60 -7.52 3.11
CA THR A 160 -6.32 -8.24 3.19
C THR A 160 -5.63 -8.25 1.84
N PHE A 161 -4.32 -8.09 1.86
CA PHE A 161 -3.44 -8.21 0.70
C PHE A 161 -2.28 -9.13 1.08
N ALA A 162 -2.11 -10.24 0.38
CA ALA A 162 -0.97 -11.11 0.62
C ALA A 162 0.32 -10.52 0.01
N TYR A 163 1.47 -10.87 0.58
CA TYR A 163 2.76 -10.41 0.07
C TYR A 163 3.04 -10.95 -1.33
N GLY A 164 3.45 -10.08 -2.25
CA GLY A 164 3.79 -10.45 -3.62
C GLY A 164 2.60 -10.83 -4.50
N GLU A 165 1.39 -10.69 -4.01
CA GLU A 165 0.15 -10.91 -4.77
C GLU A 165 -0.47 -9.60 -5.24
N HIS A 166 -1.44 -9.71 -6.16
CA HIS A 166 -2.18 -8.56 -6.68
C HIS A 166 -3.68 -8.74 -6.58
N VAL A 167 -4.37 -7.61 -6.50
CA VAL A 167 -5.82 -7.47 -6.69
C VAL A 167 -6.05 -6.53 -7.86
N THR A 168 -6.97 -6.87 -8.76
CA THR A 168 -7.29 -6.05 -9.92
C THR A 168 -8.57 -5.24 -9.67
N ILE A 169 -8.53 -3.94 -10.00
CA ILE A 169 -9.68 -3.04 -10.01
C ILE A 169 -9.85 -2.50 -11.43
N ASP A 170 -11.07 -2.55 -11.96
CA ASP A 170 -11.42 -1.95 -13.24
C ASP A 170 -12.16 -0.61 -13.00
N LEU A 171 -11.45 0.50 -13.18
CA LEU A 171 -12.00 1.84 -13.00
C LEU A 171 -12.94 2.28 -14.13
N SER A 172 -13.06 1.52 -15.22
CA SER A 172 -14.04 1.79 -16.28
C SER A 172 -15.44 1.26 -15.96
N ARG A 173 -15.56 0.43 -14.94
CA ARG A 173 -16.84 -0.12 -14.46
C ARG A 173 -17.04 0.36 -13.02
N PRO A 174 -18.06 1.20 -12.74
CA PRO A 174 -18.44 1.41 -11.34
C PRO A 174 -18.84 0.04 -10.78
N ASP A 175 -18.15 -0.39 -9.72
CA ASP A 175 -18.59 -1.56 -8.94
C ASP A 175 -20.00 -1.24 -8.43
N THR A 176 -21.02 -1.85 -9.02
CA THR A 176 -22.38 -1.77 -8.48
C THR A 176 -22.37 -2.53 -7.17
N PRO A 177 -22.68 -1.89 -6.02
CA PRO A 177 -22.76 -2.61 -4.75
C PRO A 177 -23.81 -3.72 -4.88
N ARG A 178 -23.41 -4.94 -4.50
CA ARG A 178 -24.35 -6.07 -4.34
C ARG A 178 -25.12 -5.96 -3.06
#